data_6e0649ae8ccce359576a716835a3719a
#
_entry.id   6e0649ae8ccce359576a716835a3719a
#
_cell.length_a   1.000
_cell.length_b   1.000
_cell.length_c   1.000
_cell.angle_alpha   90.00
_cell.angle_beta   90.00
_cell.angle_gamma   90.00
#
_symmetry.space_group_name_H-M   'P 1'
#
loop_
_entity.id
_entity.type
_entity.pdbx_description
1 polymer ?
#
loop_
_entity_poly.entity_id
_entity_poly.type
_entity_poly.pdbx_seq_one_letter_code
_entity_poly.pdbx_strand_id
1 'polypeptide(L)' 'MDFKIIKVNRPDREKHIGFTGQLGFVGNRLIITNEHRYFATSAVKKITIETANTIYELEVIDNGSK' A
#
# COMPACT_ATOMS: atom_id res chain seq x y z
N MET A 1 2.63 -9.87 0.05
CA MET A 1 1.46 -9.14 0.56
C MET A 1 0.84 -8.36 -0.59
N ASP A 2 -0.45 -8.54 -0.80
CA ASP A 2 -1.13 -7.89 -1.90
C ASP A 2 -1.93 -6.70 -1.44
N PHE A 3 -2.06 -5.74 -2.33
CA PHE A 3 -2.83 -4.53 -2.09
C PHE A 3 -3.84 -4.33 -3.19
N LYS A 4 -4.88 -3.59 -2.88
CA LYS A 4 -5.90 -3.23 -3.84
C LYS A 4 -6.15 -1.72 -3.73
N ILE A 5 -6.19 -1.06 -4.87
CA ILE A 5 -6.53 0.35 -4.91
C ILE A 5 -8.03 0.47 -4.66
N ILE A 6 -8.40 1.19 -3.60
CA ILE A 6 -9.82 1.32 -3.25
C ILE A 6 -10.35 2.73 -3.47
N LYS A 7 -9.47 3.71 -3.63
CA LYS A 7 -9.91 5.08 -3.78
C LYS A 7 -8.84 5.91 -4.45
N VAL A 8 -9.24 6.82 -5.31
CA VAL A 8 -8.37 7.83 -5.89
C VAL A 8 -9.12 9.17 -5.81
N ASN A 9 -8.36 10.26 -5.79
CA ASN A 9 -8.98 11.58 -5.65
C ASN A 9 -9.18 12.30 -6.99
N ARG A 10 -8.98 11.60 -8.10
CA ARG A 10 -9.15 12.19 -9.44
C ARG A 10 -10.09 11.34 -10.27
N PRO A 11 -11.12 11.96 -10.88
CA PRO A 11 -12.07 11.19 -11.69
C PRO A 11 -11.43 10.46 -12.87
N ASP A 12 -10.40 11.06 -13.47
CA ASP A 12 -9.77 10.43 -14.62
C ASP A 12 -8.90 9.25 -14.27
N ARG A 13 -8.73 8.96 -12.99
CA ARG A 13 -7.95 7.82 -12.52
C ARG A 13 -8.82 6.76 -11.86
N GLU A 14 -10.13 6.96 -11.83
CA GLU A 14 -11.00 6.00 -11.15
C GLU A 14 -11.01 4.64 -11.82
N LYS A 15 -10.59 4.57 -13.07
CA LYS A 15 -10.47 3.29 -13.75
C LYS A 15 -9.45 2.38 -13.10
N HIS A 16 -8.58 2.90 -12.27
CA HIS A 16 -7.59 2.09 -11.58
C HIS A 16 -8.10 1.50 -10.27
N ILE A 17 -9.26 1.93 -9.80
CA ILE A 17 -9.84 1.36 -8.60
C ILE A 17 -10.12 -0.12 -8.86
N GLY A 18 -9.69 -0.95 -7.93
CA GLY A 18 -9.80 -2.39 -8.08
C GLY A 18 -8.52 -3.06 -8.57
N PHE A 19 -7.56 -2.28 -9.01
CA PHE A 19 -6.27 -2.83 -9.44
C PHE A 19 -5.57 -3.45 -8.22
N THR A 20 -5.04 -4.66 -8.39
CA THR A 20 -4.35 -5.35 -7.32
C THR A 20 -2.92 -5.62 -7.70
N GLY A 21 -2.07 -5.73 -6.70
CA GLY A 21 -0.67 -6.00 -6.94
C GLY A 21 0.09 -6.11 -5.65
N GLN A 22 1.41 -6.16 -5.75
CA GLN A 22 2.27 -6.33 -4.60
C GLN A 22 3.13 -5.12 -4.37
N LEU A 23 3.41 -4.85 -3.09
CA LEU A 23 4.37 -3.85 -2.69
C LEU A 23 5.49 -4.54 -1.92
N GLY A 24 6.64 -3.89 -1.88
CA GLY A 24 7.80 -4.47 -1.22
C GLY A 24 7.76 -4.26 0.28
N PHE A 25 7.23 -5.23 0.98
CA PHE A 25 7.16 -5.21 2.43
C PHE A 25 7.72 -6.51 2.96
N VAL A 26 8.13 -6.50 4.21
CA VAL A 26 8.58 -7.73 4.88
C VAL A 26 7.40 -8.24 5.69
N GLY A 27 6.80 -9.32 5.21
CA GLY A 27 5.56 -9.81 5.79
C GLY A 27 4.49 -8.75 5.60
N ASN A 28 3.77 -8.45 6.67
CA ASN A 28 2.74 -7.42 6.65
C ASN A 28 3.20 -6.12 7.28
N ARG A 29 4.49 -5.96 7.51
CA ARG A 29 5.02 -4.82 8.25
C ARG A 29 5.80 -3.92 7.33
N LEU A 30 5.65 -2.63 7.53
CA LEU A 30 6.48 -1.65 6.84
C LEU A 30 7.81 -1.54 7.57
N ILE A 31 8.90 -1.67 6.83
CA ILE A 31 10.24 -1.54 7.37
C ILE A 31 10.89 -0.31 6.74
N ILE A 32 11.34 0.60 7.57
CA ILE A 32 12.05 1.78 7.13
C ILE A 32 13.45 1.71 7.71
N THR A 33 14.45 1.76 6.87
CA THR A 33 15.83 1.60 7.32
C THR A 33 16.67 2.81 6.93
N ASN A 34 17.70 3.04 7.72
CA ASN A 34 18.77 3.93 7.34
C ASN A 34 20.09 3.27 7.77
N GLU A 35 21.19 3.96 7.63
CA GLU A 35 22.49 3.32 7.85
C GLU A 35 22.78 2.95 9.29
N HIS A 36 22.01 3.43 10.24
CA HIS A 36 22.29 3.17 11.65
C HIS A 36 21.23 2.34 12.34
N ARG A 37 20.02 2.28 11.79
CA ARG A 37 18.96 1.53 12.45
C ARG A 37 17.79 1.35 11.52
N TYR A 38 16.81 0.62 12.00
CA TYR A 38 15.58 0.44 11.23
C TYR A 38 14.38 0.63 12.13
N PHE A 39 13.26 0.88 11.50
CA PHE A 39 11.99 1.04 12.17
C PHE A 39 11.00 0.10 11.51
N ALA A 40 10.26 -0.67 12.31
CA ALA A 40 9.28 -1.61 11.80
C ALA A 40 7.92 -1.30 12.42
N THR A 41 6.90 -1.29 11.61
CA THR A 41 5.56 -1.02 12.09
C THR A 41 4.86 -2.30 12.52
N SER A 42 3.69 -2.16 13.09
CA SER A 42 2.77 -3.28 13.23
C SER A 42 2.26 -3.67 11.85
N ALA A 43 1.44 -4.69 11.79
CA ALA A 43 0.87 -5.12 10.52
C ALA A 43 0.12 -3.97 9.85
N VAL A 44 0.40 -3.75 8.58
CA VAL A 44 -0.18 -2.67 7.81
C VAL A 44 -1.54 -3.12 7.29
N LYS A 45 -2.54 -2.26 7.41
CA LYS A 45 -3.87 -2.55 6.89
C LYS A 45 -4.26 -1.65 5.73
N LYS A 46 -3.74 -0.44 5.70
CA LYS A 46 -4.13 0.54 4.72
C LYS A 46 -2.98 1.49 4.48
N ILE A 47 -2.81 1.92 3.25
CA ILE A 47 -1.75 2.83 2.87
C ILE A 47 -2.35 3.95 2.04
N THR A 48 -1.90 5.17 2.31
CA THR A 48 -2.23 6.31 1.45
C THR A 48 -0.95 6.75 0.77
N ILE A 49 -0.99 6.87 -0.54
CA ILE A 49 0.17 7.28 -1.33
C ILE A 49 -0.19 8.56 -2.06
N GLU A 50 0.56 9.60 -1.80
CA GLU A 50 0.39 10.87 -2.49
C GLU A 50 1.49 11.00 -3.53
N THR A 51 1.10 11.13 -4.79
CA THR A 51 2.03 11.41 -5.87
C THR A 51 1.92 12.88 -6.23
N ALA A 52 2.63 13.29 -7.26
CA ALA A 52 2.61 14.70 -7.65
C ALA A 52 1.20 15.18 -8.02
N ASN A 53 0.38 14.30 -8.56
CA ASN A 53 -0.92 14.70 -9.09
C ASN A 53 -2.11 13.95 -8.52
N THR A 54 -1.87 12.91 -7.74
CA THR A 54 -2.97 12.01 -7.36
C THR A 54 -2.72 11.44 -5.98
N ILE A 55 -3.79 11.22 -5.24
CA ILE A 55 -3.73 10.54 -3.95
C ILE A 55 -4.46 9.21 -4.11
N TYR A 56 -3.78 8.13 -3.78
CA TYR A 56 -4.33 6.78 -3.86
C TYR A 56 -4.50 6.22 -2.45
N GLU A 57 -5.60 5.52 -2.22
CA GLU A 57 -5.76 4.71 -1.02
C GLU A 57 -5.74 3.26 -1.41
N LEU A 58 -4.93 2.49 -0.71
CA LEU A 58 -4.76 1.06 -0.97
C LEU A 58 -5.10 0.29 0.29
N GLU A 59 -5.74 -0.83 0.11
CA GLU A 59 -6.10 -1.71 1.21
C GLU A 59 -5.34 -3.02 1.06
N VAL A 60 -4.83 -3.54 2.17
CA VAL A 60 -4.21 -4.85 2.17
C VAL A 60 -5.29 -5.89 1.98
N ILE A 61 -5.09 -6.76 1.01
CA ILE A 61 -5.96 -7.91 0.84
C ILE A 61 -5.16 -9.14 1.25
N ASP A 62 -5.74 -9.91 2.13
CA ASP A 62 -5.03 -11.02 2.72
C ASP A 62 -5.46 -12.30 2.02
N ASN A 63 -4.86 -12.52 0.88
CA ASN A 63 -5.23 -13.68 0.09
C ASN A 63 -4.26 -14.83 0.26
N GLY A 64 -3.24 -14.67 1.06
CA GLY A 64 -2.23 -15.69 1.17
C GLY A 64 -2.27 -16.45 2.47
N SER A 65 -3.10 -16.03 3.34
CA SER A 65 -3.07 -16.68 4.63
C SER A 65 -3.82 -17.96 4.59
N LYS A 66 -3.71 -18.16 4.43
CA LYS A 66 -4.46 -19.09 4.39
C LYS A 66 -3.88 -19.80 4.60
#